data_cec7b2f3ce25fc358d9e40f61570b1ab
#
_entry.id   cec7b2f3ce25fc358d9e40f61570b1ab
#
_cell.length_a   1.000
_cell.length_b   1.000
_cell.length_c   1.000
_cell.angle_alpha   90.00
_cell.angle_beta   90.00
_cell.angle_gamma   90.00
#
_symmetry.space_group_name_H-M   'P 1'
#
loop_
_entity.id
_entity.type
_entity.pdbx_description
1 polymer ?
#
loop_
_entity_poly.entity_id
_entity_poly.type
_entity_poly.pdbx_seq_one_letter_code
_entity_poly.pdbx_strand_id
1 'polypeptide(L)'
;MTSTDPRFERWRDLVLASVPALASESAQRALEQLQSPALSHAVAGDRQHTASVLPLLRPGPHGLAAAFSAALRQQLRDEFTRAPHGESGARTGVAASVPIDQLTLVDDQQIEEDIEVARVIQLVDTAVEIELRELRALCATLRAAPAAAPEVVPLRPEVAARALSRALHTLNLSRDARLLALRMVGKAVAERLTALVREHTRELKRWGVEPLPYQLRLTPEVQRSGARDDGAMRRLAGKLGAVAAPAEQMIPRLLSEVAKQSQLAPVLAALLQRLTAPALRSAKVEPAVVSSLQHPLWRLVDRIAALGALRGGSQAARLAAQIEPVLAQLERGTDSSFAAYQRALVELDELATGWADSQLADAGVTAAPAAGAGSLPTDWGGEGSLPTVPMELPGQGGTDAHKAWVDALREGDRVRVFLHARWVSAQVAGCSSAHVILATQQGDSLQTLGRAALYRLHESGLATTIEPAAAVSDALQSLTLKLE
;
A
#
# COMPACT_ATOMS: atom_id res chain seq x y z
N MET A 1 23.60 17.60 -12.85
CA MET A 1 23.80 16.24 -13.43
C MET A 1 24.87 15.57 -12.59
N THR A 2 24.51 14.69 -11.67
CA THR A 2 25.47 13.91 -10.88
C THR A 2 26.09 12.88 -11.82
N SER A 3 27.41 12.98 -12.05
CA SER A 3 28.17 12.02 -12.84
C SER A 3 28.08 10.66 -12.18
N THR A 4 27.45 9.71 -12.84
CA THR A 4 27.40 8.32 -12.38
C THR A 4 28.81 7.73 -12.43
N ASP A 5 29.25 7.08 -11.37
CA ASP A 5 30.57 6.42 -11.32
C ASP A 5 30.69 5.39 -12.47
N PRO A 6 31.75 5.42 -13.28
CA PRO A 6 31.93 4.48 -14.40
C PRO A 6 31.95 3.00 -13.95
N ARG A 7 32.29 2.73 -12.70
CA ARG A 7 32.21 1.39 -12.12
C ARG A 7 30.77 0.90 -12.00
N PHE A 8 29.80 1.81 -11.81
CA PHE A 8 28.38 1.46 -11.79
C PHE A 8 27.88 0.98 -13.16
N GLU A 9 28.29 1.64 -14.25
CA GLU A 9 27.96 1.22 -15.61
C GLU A 9 28.56 -0.15 -15.94
N ARG A 10 29.82 -0.35 -15.58
CA ARG A 10 30.48 -1.65 -15.75
C ARG A 10 29.78 -2.75 -14.93
N TRP A 11 29.36 -2.46 -13.72
CA TRP A 11 28.61 -3.39 -12.89
C TRP A 11 27.22 -3.72 -13.48
N ARG A 12 26.52 -2.72 -14.02
CA ARG A 12 25.27 -2.93 -14.75
C ARG A 12 25.43 -3.95 -15.87
N ASP A 13 26.45 -3.77 -16.70
CA ASP A 13 26.69 -4.66 -17.84
C ASP A 13 27.02 -6.08 -17.39
N LEU A 14 27.75 -6.23 -16.30
CA LEU A 14 28.05 -7.52 -15.67
C LEU A 14 26.78 -8.20 -15.15
N VAL A 15 25.92 -7.48 -14.45
CA VAL A 15 24.63 -7.99 -13.98
C VAL A 15 23.76 -8.44 -15.14
N LEU A 16 23.62 -7.63 -16.18
CA LEU A 16 22.83 -7.99 -17.37
C LEU A 16 23.40 -9.20 -18.12
N ALA A 17 24.73 -9.38 -18.12
CA ALA A 17 25.38 -10.54 -18.71
C ALA A 17 25.14 -11.84 -17.93
N SER A 18 24.93 -11.76 -16.60
CA SER A 18 24.70 -12.92 -15.74
C SER A 18 23.25 -13.44 -15.76
N VAL A 19 22.29 -12.63 -16.24
CA VAL A 19 20.84 -12.97 -16.24
C VAL A 19 20.51 -14.29 -16.97
N PRO A 20 21.08 -14.61 -18.17
CA PRO A 20 20.75 -15.87 -18.83
C PRO A 20 21.17 -17.10 -18.04
N ALA A 21 22.34 -17.03 -17.36
CA ALA A 21 22.81 -18.11 -16.50
C ALA A 21 21.88 -18.28 -15.29
N LEU A 22 21.50 -17.18 -14.61
CA LEU A 22 20.54 -17.21 -13.52
C LEU A 22 19.23 -17.88 -13.95
N ALA A 23 18.68 -17.50 -15.12
CA ALA A 23 17.40 -18.01 -15.59
C ALA A 23 17.47 -19.50 -15.95
N SER A 24 18.53 -19.91 -16.67
CA SER A 24 18.70 -21.30 -17.09
C SER A 24 18.95 -22.24 -15.91
N GLU A 25 19.80 -21.85 -14.97
CA GLU A 25 20.12 -22.65 -13.79
C GLU A 25 18.92 -22.74 -12.83
N SER A 26 18.12 -21.66 -12.71
CA SER A 26 16.88 -21.70 -11.93
C SER A 26 15.85 -22.65 -12.54
N ALA A 27 15.67 -22.63 -13.85
CA ALA A 27 14.77 -23.56 -14.55
C ALA A 27 15.26 -25.01 -14.43
N GLN A 28 16.56 -25.25 -14.60
CA GLN A 28 17.18 -26.56 -14.43
C GLN A 28 16.98 -27.11 -13.02
N ARG A 29 17.22 -26.28 -12.01
CA ARG A 29 17.04 -26.65 -10.60
C ARG A 29 15.58 -26.99 -10.26
N ALA A 30 14.64 -26.21 -10.77
CA ALA A 30 13.21 -26.48 -10.63
C ALA A 30 12.83 -27.80 -11.32
N LEU A 31 13.38 -28.10 -12.50
CA LEU A 31 13.19 -29.35 -13.20
C LEU A 31 13.68 -30.56 -12.37
N GLU A 32 14.88 -30.47 -11.82
CA GLU A 32 15.45 -31.50 -10.95
C GLU A 32 14.60 -31.73 -9.69
N GLN A 33 14.11 -30.66 -9.07
CA GLN A 33 13.22 -30.75 -7.91
C GLN A 33 11.90 -31.45 -8.25
N LEU A 34 11.26 -31.10 -9.38
CA LEU A 34 10.00 -31.75 -9.79
C LEU A 34 10.17 -33.21 -10.18
N GLN A 35 11.34 -33.62 -10.61
CA GLN A 35 11.68 -35.01 -10.93
C GLN A 35 12.09 -35.83 -9.71
N SER A 36 12.32 -35.17 -8.56
CA SER A 36 12.72 -35.84 -7.33
C SER A 36 11.57 -36.72 -6.77
N PRO A 37 11.86 -37.98 -6.36
CA PRO A 37 10.85 -38.88 -5.78
C PRO A 37 10.14 -38.32 -4.56
N ALA A 38 10.86 -37.53 -3.74
CA ALA A 38 10.33 -36.93 -2.53
C ALA A 38 9.17 -35.93 -2.80
N LEU A 39 9.24 -35.19 -3.92
CA LEU A 39 8.22 -34.24 -4.32
C LEU A 39 7.14 -34.84 -5.20
N SER A 40 7.43 -35.94 -5.90
CA SER A 40 6.42 -36.60 -6.75
C SER A 40 5.20 -37.12 -5.96
N HIS A 41 5.38 -37.42 -4.66
CA HIS A 41 4.29 -37.80 -3.76
C HIS A 41 3.50 -36.58 -3.25
N ALA A 42 4.15 -35.47 -2.97
CA ALA A 42 3.51 -34.23 -2.47
C ALA A 42 2.67 -33.53 -3.58
N VAL A 43 3.06 -33.69 -4.84
CA VAL A 43 2.40 -33.11 -6.02
C VAL A 43 1.43 -34.10 -6.69
N ALA A 44 1.10 -35.20 -6.03
CA ALA A 44 0.24 -36.25 -6.60
C ALA A 44 -1.15 -35.73 -7.01
N GLY A 45 -1.68 -34.71 -6.33
CA GLY A 45 -2.93 -34.01 -6.69
C GLY A 45 -2.80 -33.10 -7.93
N ASP A 46 -1.58 -32.64 -8.26
CA ASP A 46 -1.31 -31.64 -9.30
C ASP A 46 -0.63 -32.23 -10.55
N ARG A 47 -0.84 -33.53 -10.82
CA ARG A 47 -0.16 -34.23 -11.94
C ARG A 47 -0.39 -33.56 -13.29
N GLN A 48 -1.60 -33.05 -13.55
CA GLN A 48 -1.92 -32.38 -14.81
C GLN A 48 -1.14 -31.06 -14.95
N HIS A 49 -1.07 -30.27 -13.87
CA HIS A 49 -0.34 -29.00 -13.86
C HIS A 49 1.17 -29.24 -13.98
N THR A 50 1.69 -30.24 -13.29
CA THR A 50 3.09 -30.66 -13.40
C THR A 50 3.43 -31.09 -14.84
N ALA A 51 2.57 -31.86 -15.50
CA ALA A 51 2.77 -32.27 -16.89
C ALA A 51 2.82 -31.07 -17.85
N SER A 52 2.08 -30.00 -17.56
CA SER A 52 2.08 -28.76 -18.34
C SER A 52 3.35 -27.91 -18.10
N VAL A 53 3.91 -27.92 -16.89
CA VAL A 53 5.08 -27.12 -16.50
C VAL A 53 6.40 -27.76 -16.93
N LEU A 54 6.53 -29.08 -16.81
CA LEU A 54 7.77 -29.82 -17.10
C LEU A 54 8.39 -29.54 -18.48
N PRO A 55 7.64 -29.49 -19.60
CA PRO A 55 8.19 -29.17 -20.91
C PRO A 55 8.81 -27.78 -20.98
N LEU A 56 8.22 -26.81 -20.26
CA LEU A 56 8.67 -25.41 -20.27
C LEU A 56 9.94 -25.18 -19.43
N LEU A 57 10.23 -26.05 -18.48
CA LEU A 57 11.47 -26.00 -17.69
C LEU A 57 12.67 -26.56 -18.46
N ARG A 58 12.44 -27.32 -19.52
CA ARG A 58 13.53 -27.83 -20.35
C ARG A 58 14.23 -26.71 -21.12
N PRO A 59 15.54 -26.81 -21.35
CA PRO A 59 16.28 -25.84 -22.19
C PRO A 59 15.64 -25.70 -23.57
N GLY A 60 15.38 -24.46 -23.98
CA GLY A 60 14.81 -24.18 -25.30
C GLY A 60 14.46 -22.69 -25.48
N PRO A 61 14.34 -22.23 -26.74
CA PRO A 61 14.07 -20.81 -27.04
C PRO A 61 12.68 -20.34 -26.61
N HIS A 62 11.73 -21.26 -26.48
CA HIS A 62 10.35 -20.97 -26.04
C HIS A 62 10.07 -21.45 -24.62
N GLY A 63 11.12 -21.83 -23.87
CA GLY A 63 11.01 -22.27 -22.50
C GLY A 63 10.99 -21.12 -21.48
N LEU A 64 10.74 -21.47 -20.23
CA LEU A 64 10.69 -20.52 -19.13
C LEU A 64 12.01 -19.76 -18.96
N ALA A 65 13.16 -20.41 -19.13
CA ALA A 65 14.46 -19.76 -18.99
C ALA A 65 14.64 -18.59 -19.96
N ALA A 66 14.22 -18.74 -21.21
CA ALA A 66 14.28 -17.69 -22.22
C ALA A 66 13.32 -16.53 -21.88
N ALA A 67 12.06 -16.84 -21.55
CA ALA A 67 11.06 -15.86 -21.16
C ALA A 67 11.48 -15.10 -19.90
N PHE A 68 11.95 -15.78 -18.86
CA PHE A 68 12.39 -15.17 -17.61
C PHE A 68 13.65 -14.31 -17.82
N SER A 69 14.63 -14.78 -18.61
CA SER A 69 15.81 -13.99 -18.96
C SER A 69 15.43 -12.68 -19.66
N ALA A 70 14.52 -12.73 -20.63
CA ALA A 70 14.04 -11.55 -21.33
C ALA A 70 13.32 -10.56 -20.41
N ALA A 71 12.38 -11.06 -19.60
CA ALA A 71 11.62 -10.23 -18.65
C ALA A 71 12.53 -9.60 -17.58
N LEU A 72 13.47 -10.36 -17.01
CA LEU A 72 14.37 -9.87 -15.99
C LEU A 72 15.37 -8.83 -16.55
N ARG A 73 15.91 -9.06 -17.73
CA ARG A 73 16.78 -8.08 -18.40
C ARG A 73 16.06 -6.75 -18.64
N GLN A 74 14.80 -6.80 -19.09
CA GLN A 74 14.03 -5.60 -19.31
C GLN A 74 13.79 -4.85 -17.99
N GLN A 75 13.35 -5.53 -16.96
CA GLN A 75 13.12 -4.90 -15.66
C GLN A 75 14.39 -4.32 -15.03
N LEU A 76 15.51 -5.04 -15.13
CA LEU A 76 16.79 -4.54 -14.63
C LEU A 76 17.25 -3.29 -15.37
N ARG A 77 17.08 -3.22 -16.70
CA ARG A 77 17.38 -2.00 -17.46
C ARG A 77 16.56 -0.81 -16.96
N ASP A 78 15.26 -1.02 -16.73
CA ASP A 78 14.38 0.02 -16.23
C ASP A 78 14.80 0.47 -14.81
N GLU A 79 15.19 -0.47 -13.92
CA GLU A 79 15.66 -0.16 -12.57
C GLU A 79 17.05 0.53 -12.57
N PHE A 80 17.95 0.17 -13.47
CA PHE A 80 19.26 0.83 -13.61
C PHE A 80 19.14 2.27 -14.10
N THR A 81 18.15 2.59 -14.94
CA THR A 81 17.89 3.95 -15.44
C THR A 81 17.12 4.80 -14.46
N ARG A 82 16.42 4.19 -13.48
CA ARG A 82 15.68 4.91 -12.46
C ARG A 82 16.63 5.63 -11.50
N ALA A 83 16.46 6.95 -11.34
CA ALA A 83 17.18 7.70 -10.33
C ALA A 83 16.82 7.17 -8.94
N PRO A 84 17.80 6.94 -8.03
CA PRO A 84 17.50 6.61 -6.65
C PRO A 84 16.82 7.83 -6.02
N HIS A 85 15.53 7.73 -5.79
CA HIS A 85 14.80 8.75 -5.06
C HIS A 85 15.15 8.52 -3.58
N GLY A 86 15.98 9.41 -3.01
CA GLY A 86 15.93 9.63 -1.58
C GLY A 86 14.48 9.96 -1.25
N GLU A 87 13.99 9.51 -0.09
CA GLU A 87 12.61 9.72 0.36
C GLU A 87 12.06 11.05 -0.18
N SER A 88 11.46 10.98 -1.36
CA SER A 88 10.60 12.03 -1.82
C SER A 88 9.45 11.95 -0.85
N GLY A 89 9.51 12.82 0.16
CA GLY A 89 8.40 13.04 1.04
C GLY A 89 7.18 13.04 0.17
N ALA A 90 6.19 12.25 0.54
CA ALA A 90 4.96 12.10 -0.17
C ALA A 90 4.59 13.46 -0.75
N ARG A 91 4.90 13.68 -2.04
CA ARG A 91 4.24 14.74 -2.76
C ARG A 91 2.79 14.37 -2.66
N THR A 92 2.12 15.02 -1.76
CA THR A 92 0.67 15.21 -1.80
C THR A 92 0.37 15.97 -3.10
N GLY A 93 0.66 15.29 -4.21
CA GLY A 93 0.18 15.69 -5.50
C GLY A 93 -1.32 15.47 -5.44
N VAL A 94 -2.05 16.56 -5.60
CA VAL A 94 -3.48 16.57 -5.86
C VAL A 94 -3.77 15.41 -6.77
N ALA A 95 -4.50 14.41 -6.32
CA ALA A 95 -5.14 13.48 -7.22
C ALA A 95 -6.10 14.35 -8.05
N ALA A 96 -5.71 14.67 -9.28
CA ALA A 96 -6.65 15.19 -10.25
C ALA A 96 -7.84 14.25 -10.19
N SER A 97 -9.05 14.80 -10.16
CA SER A 97 -10.29 14.02 -10.08
C SER A 97 -10.24 12.91 -11.13
N VAL A 98 -10.01 11.68 -10.66
CA VAL A 98 -9.92 10.52 -11.54
C VAL A 98 -11.31 10.27 -12.09
N PRO A 99 -11.51 10.27 -13.41
CA PRO A 99 -12.81 9.96 -14.00
C PRO A 99 -13.19 8.52 -13.62
N ILE A 100 -14.44 8.32 -13.27
CA ILE A 100 -15.00 7.02 -12.86
C ILE A 100 -14.85 5.96 -13.97
N ASP A 101 -14.74 6.39 -15.22
CA ASP A 101 -14.51 5.53 -16.39
C ASP A 101 -13.19 4.73 -16.33
N GLN A 102 -12.35 4.97 -15.32
CA GLN A 102 -11.08 4.28 -15.09
C GLN A 102 -11.13 3.31 -13.88
N LEU A 103 -12.32 2.94 -13.40
CA LEU A 103 -12.46 1.93 -12.37
C LEU A 103 -12.01 0.57 -12.92
N THR A 104 -10.96 0.01 -12.33
CA THR A 104 -10.47 -1.34 -12.65
C THR A 104 -10.85 -2.29 -11.52
N LEU A 105 -11.68 -3.29 -11.83
CA LEU A 105 -11.96 -4.37 -10.90
C LEU A 105 -10.76 -5.30 -10.83
N VAL A 106 -10.21 -5.49 -9.64
CA VAL A 106 -9.15 -6.48 -9.40
C VAL A 106 -9.83 -7.83 -9.19
N ASP A 107 -9.56 -8.77 -10.10
CA ASP A 107 -10.10 -10.12 -10.03
C ASP A 107 -9.51 -10.92 -8.85
N ASP A 108 -10.32 -11.72 -8.21
CA ASP A 108 -9.90 -12.66 -7.16
C ASP A 108 -8.77 -13.58 -7.60
N GLN A 109 -8.72 -13.91 -8.90
CA GLN A 109 -7.65 -14.69 -9.47
C GLN A 109 -6.30 -13.97 -9.46
N GLN A 110 -6.31 -12.67 -9.72
CA GLN A 110 -5.11 -11.84 -9.66
C GLN A 110 -4.57 -11.74 -8.23
N ILE A 111 -5.45 -11.70 -7.25
CA ILE A 111 -5.05 -11.62 -5.84
C ILE A 111 -4.32 -12.88 -5.38
N GLU A 112 -4.77 -14.07 -5.82
CA GLU A 112 -4.05 -15.29 -5.48
C GLU A 112 -2.66 -15.37 -6.14
N GLU A 113 -2.52 -14.88 -7.38
CA GLU A 113 -1.21 -14.75 -8.01
C GLU A 113 -0.33 -13.74 -7.26
N ASP A 114 -0.86 -12.61 -6.84
CA ASP A 114 -0.14 -11.61 -6.06
C ASP A 114 0.32 -12.18 -4.70
N ILE A 115 -0.51 -12.98 -4.03
CA ILE A 115 -0.13 -13.68 -2.80
C ILE A 115 1.05 -14.63 -3.04
N GLU A 116 1.02 -15.42 -4.12
CA GLU A 116 2.13 -16.33 -4.44
C GLU A 116 3.41 -15.56 -4.84
N VAL A 117 3.29 -14.48 -5.58
CA VAL A 117 4.44 -13.61 -5.89
C VAL A 117 5.03 -13.01 -4.62
N ALA A 118 4.19 -12.56 -3.68
CA ALA A 118 4.66 -12.04 -2.40
C ALA A 118 5.39 -13.11 -1.58
N ARG A 119 4.91 -14.36 -1.58
CA ARG A 119 5.61 -15.49 -0.95
C ARG A 119 6.98 -15.74 -1.57
N VAL A 120 7.07 -15.66 -2.91
CA VAL A 120 8.37 -15.77 -3.61
C VAL A 120 9.29 -14.62 -3.21
N ILE A 121 8.79 -13.38 -3.15
CA ILE A 121 9.57 -12.22 -2.68
C ILE A 121 10.10 -12.47 -1.27
N GLN A 122 9.25 -12.88 -0.36
CA GLN A 122 9.62 -13.16 1.05
C GLN A 122 10.68 -14.27 1.14
N LEU A 123 10.49 -15.36 0.37
CA LEU A 123 11.44 -16.47 0.31
C LEU A 123 12.81 -16.00 -0.17
N VAL A 124 12.83 -15.21 -1.25
CA VAL A 124 14.07 -14.67 -1.83
C VAL A 124 14.71 -13.68 -0.87
N ASP A 125 13.95 -12.75 -0.30
CA ASP A 125 14.44 -11.73 0.62
C ASP A 125 15.09 -12.36 1.86
N THR A 126 14.44 -13.35 2.46
CA THR A 126 14.99 -14.10 3.58
C THR A 126 16.32 -14.80 3.20
N ALA A 127 16.40 -15.34 1.98
CA ALA A 127 17.59 -16.06 1.53
C ALA A 127 18.77 -15.14 1.24
N VAL A 128 18.53 -13.90 0.81
CA VAL A 128 19.59 -12.96 0.37
C VAL A 128 19.82 -11.79 1.32
N GLU A 129 19.11 -11.70 2.44
CA GLU A 129 19.08 -10.53 3.33
C GLU A 129 20.47 -10.00 3.69
N ILE A 130 21.37 -10.89 4.13
CA ILE A 130 22.70 -10.52 4.58
C ILE A 130 23.53 -10.00 3.42
N GLU A 131 23.57 -10.74 2.30
CA GLU A 131 24.31 -10.39 1.11
C GLU A 131 23.79 -9.13 0.43
N LEU A 132 22.47 -8.96 0.42
CA LEU A 132 21.82 -7.79 -0.16
C LEU A 132 22.11 -6.52 0.63
N ARG A 133 22.21 -6.63 1.96
CA ARG A 133 22.58 -5.51 2.84
C ARG A 133 23.98 -4.97 2.48
N GLU A 134 24.92 -5.86 2.27
CA GLU A 134 26.28 -5.52 1.88
C GLU A 134 26.34 -4.91 0.47
N LEU A 135 25.66 -5.55 -0.51
CA LEU A 135 25.55 -5.03 -1.87
C LEU A 135 24.90 -3.64 -1.89
N ARG A 136 23.90 -3.42 -1.03
CA ARG A 136 23.23 -2.11 -0.89
C ARG A 136 24.18 -1.01 -0.46
N ALA A 137 25.05 -1.27 0.52
CA ALA A 137 26.04 -0.31 0.97
C ALA A 137 27.06 0.06 -0.12
N LEU A 138 27.47 -0.92 -0.95
CA LEU A 138 28.38 -0.69 -2.09
C LEU A 138 27.68 0.10 -3.22
N CYS A 139 26.46 -0.25 -3.55
CA CYS A 139 25.67 0.46 -4.57
C CYS A 139 25.34 1.90 -4.15
N ALA A 140 25.15 2.15 -2.86
CA ALA A 140 24.92 3.49 -2.33
C ALA A 140 26.16 4.38 -2.58
N THR A 141 27.36 3.86 -2.41
CA THR A 141 28.60 4.56 -2.76
C THR A 141 28.66 4.91 -4.26
N LEU A 142 28.39 3.93 -5.13
CA LEU A 142 28.46 4.11 -6.59
C LEU A 142 27.41 5.08 -7.13
N ARG A 143 26.25 5.14 -6.51
CA ARG A 143 25.12 6.02 -6.91
C ARG A 143 25.09 7.33 -6.16
N ALA A 144 26.00 7.57 -5.24
CA ALA A 144 26.00 8.72 -4.32
C ALA A 144 24.62 8.94 -3.66
N ALA A 145 23.99 7.84 -3.26
CA ALA A 145 22.61 7.80 -2.74
C ALA A 145 22.58 7.32 -1.29
N PRO A 146 21.53 7.66 -0.51
CA PRO A 146 21.39 7.14 0.84
C PRO A 146 21.28 5.62 0.85
N ALA A 147 22.07 4.92 1.66
CA ALA A 147 22.05 3.46 1.77
C ALA A 147 20.69 2.90 2.27
N ALA A 148 19.89 3.74 2.93
CA ALA A 148 18.56 3.39 3.41
C ALA A 148 17.50 3.27 2.30
N ALA A 149 17.76 3.85 1.10
CA ALA A 149 16.80 3.77 0.00
C ALA A 149 16.79 2.34 -0.59
N PRO A 150 15.66 1.62 -0.56
CA PRO A 150 15.58 0.24 -1.07
C PRO A 150 15.88 0.18 -2.57
N GLU A 151 15.65 1.27 -3.29
CA GLU A 151 15.80 1.40 -4.75
C GLU A 151 17.27 1.59 -5.18
N VAL A 152 18.21 1.67 -4.24
CA VAL A 152 19.65 1.82 -4.54
C VAL A 152 20.19 0.59 -5.27
N VAL A 153 19.67 -0.62 -4.95
CA VAL A 153 20.07 -1.86 -5.61
C VAL A 153 19.04 -2.27 -6.66
N PRO A 154 19.37 -2.27 -7.96
CA PRO A 154 18.47 -2.75 -9.00
C PRO A 154 18.14 -4.25 -8.88
N LEU A 155 19.11 -5.06 -8.44
CA LEU A 155 18.98 -6.52 -8.28
C LEU A 155 18.31 -6.85 -6.92
N ARG A 156 16.99 -6.63 -6.84
CA ARG A 156 16.17 -6.85 -5.64
C ARG A 156 15.26 -8.07 -5.81
N PRO A 157 14.84 -8.72 -4.68
CA PRO A 157 13.88 -9.82 -4.69
C PRO A 157 12.60 -9.53 -5.49
N GLU A 158 12.05 -8.34 -5.32
CA GLU A 158 10.81 -7.92 -5.99
C GLU A 158 10.97 -7.82 -7.51
N VAL A 159 12.15 -7.43 -7.98
CA VAL A 159 12.46 -7.34 -9.41
C VAL A 159 12.52 -8.73 -10.03
N ALA A 160 13.17 -9.67 -9.35
CA ALA A 160 13.27 -11.06 -9.81
C ALA A 160 11.90 -11.77 -9.80
N ALA A 161 11.12 -11.62 -8.73
CA ALA A 161 9.81 -12.24 -8.61
C ALA A 161 8.80 -11.68 -9.63
N ARG A 162 8.77 -10.36 -9.84
CA ARG A 162 7.94 -9.73 -10.88
C ARG A 162 8.34 -10.17 -12.30
N ALA A 163 9.63 -10.29 -12.55
CA ALA A 163 10.11 -10.78 -13.83
C ALA A 163 9.68 -12.24 -14.08
N LEU A 164 9.74 -13.08 -13.03
CA LEU A 164 9.28 -14.46 -13.11
C LEU A 164 7.77 -14.53 -13.37
N SER A 165 6.96 -13.78 -12.64
CA SER A 165 5.50 -13.71 -12.85
C SER A 165 5.19 -13.26 -14.29
N ARG A 166 5.81 -12.18 -14.80
CA ARG A 166 5.64 -11.73 -16.19
C ARG A 166 6.04 -12.78 -17.19
N ALA A 167 7.14 -13.49 -16.98
CA ALA A 167 7.58 -14.57 -17.87
C ALA A 167 6.53 -15.69 -17.95
N LEU A 168 5.96 -16.08 -16.81
CA LEU A 168 4.92 -17.12 -16.75
C LEU A 168 3.62 -16.70 -17.45
N HIS A 169 3.28 -15.41 -17.44
CA HIS A 169 2.13 -14.90 -18.19
C HIS A 169 2.33 -14.92 -19.72
N THR A 170 3.58 -14.89 -20.21
CA THR A 170 3.86 -15.02 -21.65
C THR A 170 3.76 -16.46 -22.13
N LEU A 171 3.76 -17.43 -21.22
CA LEU A 171 3.68 -18.84 -21.53
C LEU A 171 2.21 -19.30 -21.48
N ASN A 172 1.84 -20.19 -22.39
CA ASN A 172 0.47 -20.70 -22.46
C ASN A 172 0.20 -21.75 -21.36
N LEU A 173 0.08 -21.28 -20.11
CA LEU A 173 -0.17 -22.07 -18.91
C LEU A 173 -1.56 -21.76 -18.34
N SER A 174 -2.22 -22.79 -17.83
CA SER A 174 -3.37 -22.58 -16.95
C SER A 174 -2.95 -21.84 -15.68
N ARG A 175 -3.90 -21.21 -15.00
CA ARG A 175 -3.64 -20.48 -13.75
C ARG A 175 -2.92 -21.36 -12.72
N ASP A 176 -3.45 -22.55 -12.44
CA ASP A 176 -2.90 -23.44 -11.41
C ASP A 176 -1.49 -23.93 -11.78
N ALA A 177 -1.23 -24.15 -13.07
CA ALA A 177 0.11 -24.46 -13.57
C ALA A 177 1.06 -23.26 -13.39
N ARG A 178 0.60 -22.01 -13.56
CA ARG A 178 1.41 -20.80 -13.26
C ARG A 178 1.73 -20.70 -11.77
N LEU A 179 0.76 -20.89 -10.88
CA LEU A 179 0.98 -20.88 -9.43
C LEU A 179 1.98 -21.95 -9.01
N LEU A 180 1.86 -23.17 -9.55
CA LEU A 180 2.82 -24.24 -9.31
C LEU A 180 4.22 -23.87 -9.80
N ALA A 181 4.34 -23.31 -11.02
CA ALA A 181 5.60 -22.87 -11.56
C ALA A 181 6.23 -21.73 -10.74
N LEU A 182 5.44 -20.77 -10.26
CA LEU A 182 5.90 -19.70 -9.36
C LEU A 182 6.54 -20.27 -8.09
N ARG A 183 5.88 -21.24 -7.43
CA ARG A 183 6.38 -21.88 -6.21
C ARG A 183 7.70 -22.62 -6.45
N MET A 184 7.74 -23.45 -7.47
CA MET A 184 8.90 -24.30 -7.73
C MET A 184 10.11 -23.52 -8.24
N VAL A 185 9.88 -22.63 -9.21
CA VAL A 185 10.96 -21.82 -9.78
C VAL A 185 11.39 -20.72 -8.82
N GLY A 186 10.44 -20.14 -8.04
CA GLY A 186 10.75 -19.13 -7.03
C GLY A 186 11.78 -19.60 -6.00
N LYS A 187 11.68 -20.84 -5.54
CA LYS A 187 12.68 -21.46 -4.65
C LYS A 187 14.06 -21.55 -5.31
N ALA A 188 14.10 -22.02 -6.56
CA ALA A 188 15.36 -22.12 -7.30
C ALA A 188 15.97 -20.74 -7.59
N VAL A 189 15.14 -19.74 -7.88
CA VAL A 189 15.56 -18.33 -8.04
C VAL A 189 16.18 -17.80 -6.75
N ALA A 190 15.59 -18.08 -5.58
CA ALA A 190 16.12 -17.65 -4.28
C ALA A 190 17.57 -18.16 -4.06
N GLU A 191 17.80 -19.45 -4.29
CA GLU A 191 19.11 -20.07 -4.14
C GLU A 191 20.15 -19.45 -5.10
N ARG A 192 19.78 -19.25 -6.38
CA ARG A 192 20.68 -18.72 -7.40
C ARG A 192 20.94 -17.23 -7.27
N LEU A 193 19.93 -16.46 -6.88
CA LEU A 193 20.08 -15.03 -6.65
C LEU A 193 21.02 -14.74 -5.49
N THR A 194 20.97 -15.53 -4.40
CA THR A 194 21.90 -15.42 -3.29
C THR A 194 23.35 -15.61 -3.75
N ALA A 195 23.61 -16.62 -4.55
CA ALA A 195 24.95 -16.85 -5.11
C ALA A 195 25.40 -15.69 -6.00
N LEU A 196 24.51 -15.19 -6.85
CA LEU A 196 24.77 -14.07 -7.76
C LEU A 196 25.08 -12.77 -6.99
N VAL A 197 24.29 -12.45 -5.96
CA VAL A 197 24.52 -11.27 -5.12
C VAL A 197 25.88 -11.34 -4.43
N ARG A 198 26.28 -12.50 -3.92
CA ARG A 198 27.62 -12.72 -3.34
C ARG A 198 28.74 -12.49 -4.37
N GLU A 199 28.58 -12.99 -5.58
CA GLU A 199 29.55 -12.82 -6.65
C GLU A 199 29.72 -11.34 -7.00
N HIS A 200 28.63 -10.61 -7.22
CA HIS A 200 28.66 -9.19 -7.53
C HIS A 200 29.22 -8.36 -6.37
N THR A 201 28.91 -8.70 -5.13
CA THR A 201 29.49 -8.05 -3.95
C THR A 201 31.00 -8.21 -3.91
N ARG A 202 31.52 -9.43 -4.18
CA ARG A 202 32.98 -9.67 -4.23
C ARG A 202 33.64 -8.89 -5.36
N GLU A 203 32.99 -8.82 -6.51
CA GLU A 203 33.54 -8.11 -7.67
C GLU A 203 33.62 -6.60 -7.43
N LEU A 204 32.57 -5.99 -6.85
CA LEU A 204 32.61 -4.58 -6.47
C LEU A 204 33.73 -4.27 -5.45
N LYS A 205 33.94 -5.15 -4.47
CA LYS A 205 35.05 -5.02 -3.53
C LYS A 205 36.42 -5.12 -4.23
N ARG A 206 36.59 -6.02 -5.19
CA ARG A 206 37.81 -6.12 -6.01
C ARG A 206 38.11 -4.84 -6.80
N TRP A 207 37.06 -4.11 -7.20
CA TRP A 207 37.21 -2.81 -7.86
C TRP A 207 37.49 -1.65 -6.89
N GLY A 208 37.71 -1.96 -5.62
CA GLY A 208 37.99 -0.95 -4.59
C GLY A 208 36.81 -0.07 -4.23
N VAL A 209 35.58 -0.60 -4.39
CA VAL A 209 34.38 0.10 -3.89
C VAL A 209 34.27 -0.12 -2.38
N GLU A 210 34.30 0.95 -1.63
CA GLU A 210 34.12 0.91 -0.18
C GLU A 210 32.64 1.07 0.19
N PRO A 211 32.11 0.25 1.11
CA PRO A 211 30.73 0.38 1.53
C PRO A 211 30.52 1.69 2.32
N LEU A 212 29.44 2.39 2.04
CA LEU A 212 29.01 3.51 2.87
C LEU A 212 28.78 3.03 4.32
N PRO A 213 29.34 3.73 5.33
CA PRO A 213 29.08 3.38 6.71
C PRO A 213 27.59 3.47 7.00
N TYR A 214 27.05 2.41 7.59
CA TYR A 214 25.66 2.33 7.97
C TYR A 214 25.37 3.35 9.08
N GLN A 215 24.80 4.48 8.74
CA GLN A 215 24.26 5.39 9.74
C GLN A 215 22.91 4.85 10.18
N LEU A 216 22.86 4.26 11.35
CA LEU A 216 21.60 4.06 12.08
C LEU A 216 20.99 5.45 12.33
N ARG A 217 20.15 5.92 11.42
CA ARG A 217 19.16 6.92 11.78
C ARG A 217 18.16 6.18 12.66
N LEU A 218 18.32 6.33 13.96
CA LEU A 218 17.21 6.15 14.88
C LEU A 218 16.18 7.21 14.44
N THR A 219 15.28 6.83 13.56
CA THR A 219 14.01 7.55 13.42
C THR A 219 13.47 7.59 14.83
N PRO A 220 13.24 8.77 15.44
CA PRO A 220 12.56 8.81 16.71
C PRO A 220 11.29 8.00 16.46
N GLU A 221 11.10 6.97 17.26
CA GLU A 221 9.89 6.16 17.28
C GLU A 221 8.76 7.18 17.43
N VAL A 222 8.13 7.53 16.32
CA VAL A 222 6.89 8.27 16.34
C VAL A 222 5.98 7.30 17.07
N GLN A 223 5.81 7.56 18.36
CA GLN A 223 4.87 6.82 19.17
C GLN A 223 3.57 6.87 18.39
N ARG A 224 3.27 5.78 17.70
CA ARG A 224 2.00 5.51 17.06
C ARG A 224 0.96 5.27 18.16
N SER A 225 0.78 6.26 19.02
CA SER A 225 -0.43 6.33 19.79
C SER A 225 -1.49 6.84 18.84
N GLY A 226 -2.44 5.99 18.45
CA GLY A 226 -3.68 6.40 17.82
C GLY A 226 -4.56 7.27 18.72
N ALA A 227 -4.03 7.73 19.84
CA ALA A 227 -4.58 8.76 20.69
C ALA A 227 -4.28 10.11 20.05
N ARG A 228 -5.30 10.71 19.44
CA ARG A 228 -5.29 12.10 18.99
C ARG A 228 -4.74 12.97 20.12
N ASP A 229 -3.75 13.80 19.80
CA ASP A 229 -3.05 14.59 20.83
C ASP A 229 -3.91 15.74 21.35
N ASP A 230 -4.72 15.44 22.37
CA ASP A 230 -5.50 16.46 23.07
C ASP A 230 -4.60 17.52 23.74
N GLY A 231 -3.32 17.21 23.96
CA GLY A 231 -2.32 18.15 24.43
C GLY A 231 -2.02 19.26 23.41
N ALA A 232 -2.06 18.96 22.12
CA ALA A 232 -1.85 19.97 21.07
C ALA A 232 -3.04 20.94 21.02
N MET A 233 -4.27 20.48 21.20
CA MET A 233 -5.45 21.33 21.30
C MET A 233 -5.34 22.31 22.46
N ARG A 234 -4.95 21.84 23.64
CA ARG A 234 -4.78 22.71 24.83
C ARG A 234 -3.63 23.71 24.64
N ARG A 235 -2.53 23.32 24.02
CA ARG A 235 -1.41 24.24 23.69
C ARG A 235 -1.87 25.34 22.73
N LEU A 236 -2.60 24.97 21.66
CA LEU A 236 -3.14 25.94 20.70
C LEU A 236 -4.14 26.90 21.36
N ALA A 237 -5.06 26.38 22.15
CA ALA A 237 -6.01 27.19 22.91
C ALA A 237 -5.31 28.14 23.89
N GLY A 238 -4.26 27.67 24.57
CA GLY A 238 -3.46 28.51 25.48
C GLY A 238 -2.68 29.62 24.78
N LYS A 239 -2.11 29.36 23.60
CA LYS A 239 -1.41 30.38 22.79
C LYS A 239 -2.35 31.45 22.22
N LEU A 240 -3.56 31.06 21.85
CA LEU A 240 -4.59 31.98 21.32
C LEU A 240 -5.39 32.70 22.39
N GLY A 241 -5.37 32.20 23.62
CA GLY A 241 -6.25 32.65 24.72
C GLY A 241 -5.88 33.94 25.44
N ALA A 242 -4.82 34.65 25.00
CA ALA A 242 -4.39 35.87 25.69
C ALA A 242 -5.25 37.10 25.38
N VAL A 243 -6.13 37.12 24.38
CA VAL A 243 -6.84 38.33 23.90
C VAL A 243 -8.33 38.15 23.62
N ALA A 244 -8.84 36.93 23.37
CA ALA A 244 -10.27 36.67 23.11
C ALA A 244 -10.63 35.23 23.49
N ALA A 245 -11.94 34.89 23.53
CA ALA A 245 -12.40 33.53 23.79
C ALA A 245 -11.71 32.56 22.84
N PRO A 246 -10.93 31.57 23.34
CA PRO A 246 -10.04 30.71 22.50
C PRO A 246 -10.78 30.02 21.35
N ALA A 247 -12.06 29.67 21.58
CA ALA A 247 -12.91 29.01 20.59
C ALA A 247 -13.18 29.87 19.35
N GLU A 248 -13.39 31.18 19.52
CA GLU A 248 -13.76 32.09 18.43
C GLU A 248 -12.65 32.27 17.40
N GLN A 249 -11.38 32.16 17.81
CA GLN A 249 -10.24 32.24 16.93
C GLN A 249 -9.77 30.87 16.41
N MET A 250 -9.83 29.85 17.27
CA MET A 250 -9.28 28.53 16.97
C MET A 250 -10.15 27.76 15.95
N ILE A 251 -11.48 27.74 16.15
CA ILE A 251 -12.38 26.93 15.31
C ILE A 251 -12.34 27.37 13.84
N PRO A 252 -12.51 28.66 13.49
CA PRO A 252 -12.45 29.07 12.08
C PRO A 252 -11.11 28.81 11.42
N ARG A 253 -10.00 29.03 12.17
CA ARG A 253 -8.64 28.78 11.65
C ARG A 253 -8.41 27.30 11.41
N LEU A 254 -8.87 26.43 12.32
CA LEU A 254 -8.70 24.99 12.18
C LEU A 254 -9.52 24.45 11.00
N LEU A 255 -10.77 24.86 10.84
CA LEU A 255 -11.61 24.50 9.69
C LEU A 255 -11.00 24.98 8.35
N SER A 256 -10.42 26.20 8.34
CA SER A 256 -9.75 26.73 7.16
C SER A 256 -8.47 25.95 6.81
N GLU A 257 -7.68 25.58 7.82
CA GLU A 257 -6.46 24.80 7.61
C GLU A 257 -6.77 23.37 7.17
N VAL A 258 -7.81 22.73 7.72
CA VAL A 258 -8.31 21.43 7.25
C VAL A 258 -8.71 21.49 5.77
N ALA A 259 -9.52 22.50 5.39
CA ALA A 259 -9.96 22.67 4.01
C ALA A 259 -8.77 22.86 3.05
N LYS A 260 -7.74 23.59 3.48
CA LYS A 260 -6.53 23.85 2.70
C LYS A 260 -5.66 22.61 2.57
N GLN A 261 -5.39 21.90 3.66
CA GLN A 261 -4.53 20.72 3.65
C GLN A 261 -5.16 19.53 2.93
N SER A 262 -6.46 19.33 3.11
CA SER A 262 -7.22 18.31 2.38
C SER A 262 -7.53 18.72 0.94
N GLN A 263 -7.09 19.91 0.51
CA GLN A 263 -7.29 20.45 -0.84
C GLN A 263 -8.74 20.36 -1.34
N LEU A 264 -9.66 20.65 -0.46
CA LEU A 264 -11.09 20.54 -0.74
C LEU A 264 -11.50 21.51 -1.88
N ALA A 265 -12.38 21.02 -2.76
CA ALA A 265 -13.01 21.87 -3.74
C ALA A 265 -13.71 23.07 -3.06
N PRO A 266 -13.73 24.27 -3.67
CA PRO A 266 -14.25 25.48 -3.03
C PRO A 266 -15.66 25.33 -2.46
N VAL A 267 -16.53 24.56 -3.10
CA VAL A 267 -17.89 24.28 -2.66
C VAL A 267 -17.91 23.51 -1.32
N LEU A 268 -17.04 22.50 -1.18
CA LEU A 268 -16.93 21.71 0.06
C LEU A 268 -16.23 22.50 1.17
N ALA A 269 -15.21 23.30 0.81
CA ALA A 269 -14.55 24.19 1.76
C ALA A 269 -15.55 25.23 2.33
N ALA A 270 -16.44 25.77 1.51
CA ALA A 270 -17.50 26.68 1.96
C ALA A 270 -18.50 25.99 2.92
N LEU A 271 -18.88 24.73 2.63
CA LEU A 271 -19.72 23.94 3.53
C LEU A 271 -19.04 23.67 4.87
N LEU A 272 -17.74 23.35 4.86
CA LEU A 272 -16.97 23.13 6.09
C LEU A 272 -16.94 24.40 6.96
N GLN A 273 -16.82 25.59 6.36
CA GLN A 273 -16.84 26.86 7.08
C GLN A 273 -18.20 27.16 7.74
N ARG A 274 -19.30 26.65 7.21
CA ARG A 274 -20.64 26.79 7.79
C ARG A 274 -20.74 26.09 9.15
N LEU A 275 -19.92 25.08 9.43
CA LEU A 275 -19.83 24.47 10.76
C LEU A 275 -19.29 25.41 11.84
N THR A 276 -18.72 26.57 11.49
CA THR A 276 -18.19 27.52 12.48
C THR A 276 -19.25 27.96 13.47
N ALA A 277 -20.43 28.34 13.01
CA ALA A 277 -21.51 28.83 13.91
C ALA A 277 -22.04 27.74 14.85
N PRO A 278 -22.39 26.52 14.39
CA PRO A 278 -22.74 25.42 15.29
C PRO A 278 -21.63 25.07 16.27
N ALA A 279 -20.37 25.00 15.80
CA ALA A 279 -19.24 24.65 16.64
C ALA A 279 -18.97 25.67 17.76
N LEU A 280 -19.14 26.96 17.46
CA LEU A 280 -19.04 28.01 18.48
C LEU A 280 -20.18 27.94 19.49
N ARG A 281 -21.40 27.59 19.06
CA ARG A 281 -22.52 27.36 20.02
C ARG A 281 -22.20 26.17 20.93
N SER A 282 -21.71 25.05 20.36
CA SER A 282 -21.30 23.89 21.16
C SER A 282 -20.17 24.22 22.13
N ALA A 283 -19.16 24.98 21.72
CA ALA A 283 -18.03 25.33 22.56
C ALA A 283 -18.42 26.17 23.81
N LYS A 284 -19.54 26.90 23.75
CA LYS A 284 -20.09 27.63 24.88
C LYS A 284 -20.72 26.73 25.94
N VAL A 285 -21.25 25.58 25.51
CA VAL A 285 -21.95 24.62 26.38
C VAL A 285 -21.02 23.47 26.79
N GLU A 286 -20.19 23.03 25.85
CA GLU A 286 -19.29 21.87 25.99
C GLU A 286 -17.82 22.27 25.77
N PRO A 287 -17.06 22.56 26.83
CA PRO A 287 -15.63 22.91 26.72
C PRO A 287 -14.78 21.82 26.07
N ALA A 288 -15.28 20.57 26.00
CA ALA A 288 -14.65 19.46 25.34
C ALA A 288 -14.37 19.72 23.83
N VAL A 289 -15.19 20.57 23.19
CA VAL A 289 -14.98 20.96 21.76
C VAL A 289 -13.61 21.58 21.53
N VAL A 290 -13.10 22.38 22.47
CA VAL A 290 -11.79 23.06 22.34
C VAL A 290 -10.65 22.33 23.05
N SER A 291 -10.95 21.28 23.80
CA SER A 291 -9.95 20.57 24.61
C SER A 291 -9.69 19.13 24.20
N SER A 292 -10.56 18.53 23.37
CA SER A 292 -10.44 17.15 22.93
C SER A 292 -10.81 16.94 21.47
N LEU A 293 -9.93 16.28 20.72
CA LEU A 293 -10.17 15.83 19.34
C LEU A 293 -11.16 14.64 19.27
N GLN A 294 -11.52 14.06 20.41
CA GLN A 294 -12.50 12.95 20.46
C GLN A 294 -13.95 13.44 20.32
N HIS A 295 -14.18 14.76 20.37
CA HIS A 295 -15.51 15.31 20.19
C HIS A 295 -16.05 14.99 18.79
N PRO A 296 -17.34 14.55 18.63
CA PRO A 296 -17.88 14.12 17.33
C PRO A 296 -17.90 15.23 16.27
N LEU A 297 -17.86 16.49 16.64
CA LEU A 297 -17.64 17.60 15.71
C LEU A 297 -16.36 17.39 14.87
N TRP A 298 -15.23 17.07 15.51
CA TRP A 298 -13.95 16.91 14.82
C TRP A 298 -13.94 15.65 13.95
N ARG A 299 -14.62 14.60 14.41
CA ARG A 299 -14.84 13.41 13.60
C ARG A 299 -15.71 13.69 12.37
N LEU A 300 -16.72 14.56 12.51
CA LEU A 300 -17.54 15.02 11.38
C LEU A 300 -16.69 15.82 10.37
N VAL A 301 -15.83 16.71 10.87
CA VAL A 301 -14.90 17.48 10.03
C VAL A 301 -13.93 16.57 9.30
N ASP A 302 -13.30 15.61 10.00
CA ASP A 302 -12.43 14.59 9.39
C ASP A 302 -13.17 13.81 8.31
N ARG A 303 -14.42 13.43 8.57
CA ARG A 303 -15.23 12.67 7.63
C ARG A 303 -15.56 13.45 6.36
N ILE A 304 -15.97 14.72 6.49
CA ILE A 304 -16.21 15.61 5.36
C ILE A 304 -14.91 15.84 4.56
N ALA A 305 -13.80 16.03 5.24
CA ALA A 305 -12.50 16.21 4.61
C ALA A 305 -12.07 14.96 3.84
N ALA A 306 -12.23 13.77 4.42
CA ALA A 306 -11.93 12.50 3.79
C ALA A 306 -12.79 12.25 2.54
N LEU A 307 -14.10 12.48 2.65
CA LEU A 307 -15.03 12.36 1.52
C LEU A 307 -14.72 13.34 0.39
N GLY A 308 -14.25 14.53 0.73
CA GLY A 308 -13.98 15.61 -0.22
C GLY A 308 -12.60 15.57 -0.88
N ALA A 309 -11.60 15.01 -0.20
CA ALA A 309 -10.19 15.07 -0.63
C ALA A 309 -9.92 14.43 -2.00
N LEU A 310 -10.71 13.42 -2.39
CA LEU A 310 -10.56 12.68 -3.65
C LEU A 310 -11.57 13.11 -4.72
N ARG A 311 -12.39 14.12 -4.45
CA ARG A 311 -13.50 14.53 -5.31
C ARG A 311 -13.31 15.96 -5.82
N GLY A 312 -13.24 16.11 -7.14
CA GLY A 312 -13.13 17.41 -7.80
C GLY A 312 -14.33 17.70 -8.70
N GLY A 313 -14.45 18.94 -9.17
CA GLY A 313 -15.40 19.34 -10.18
C GLY A 313 -16.87 19.00 -9.88
N SER A 314 -17.53 18.30 -10.78
CA SER A 314 -18.95 17.91 -10.66
C SER A 314 -19.22 16.92 -9.52
N GLN A 315 -18.26 16.08 -9.17
CA GLN A 315 -18.40 15.13 -8.06
C GLN A 315 -18.42 15.84 -6.72
N ALA A 316 -17.55 16.85 -6.53
CA ALA A 316 -17.55 17.68 -5.34
C ALA A 316 -18.89 18.45 -5.18
N ALA A 317 -19.47 18.93 -6.29
CA ALA A 317 -20.75 19.60 -6.27
C ALA A 317 -21.90 18.64 -5.88
N ARG A 318 -21.90 17.41 -6.42
CA ARG A 318 -22.89 16.38 -6.04
C ARG A 318 -22.76 16.01 -4.55
N LEU A 319 -21.54 15.77 -4.08
CA LEU A 319 -21.30 15.47 -2.67
C LEU A 319 -21.74 16.63 -1.78
N ALA A 320 -21.44 17.88 -2.17
CA ALA A 320 -21.86 19.06 -1.43
C ALA A 320 -23.39 19.15 -1.31
N ALA A 321 -24.12 18.87 -2.39
CA ALA A 321 -25.57 18.84 -2.39
C ALA A 321 -26.17 17.76 -1.48
N GLN A 322 -25.46 16.64 -1.32
CA GLN A 322 -25.87 15.56 -0.42
C GLN A 322 -25.56 15.87 1.06
N ILE A 323 -24.44 16.53 1.34
CA ILE A 323 -24.03 16.91 2.72
C ILE A 323 -24.82 18.13 3.22
N GLU A 324 -25.25 19.02 2.32
CA GLU A 324 -25.91 20.27 2.69
C GLU A 324 -27.13 20.10 3.61
N PRO A 325 -28.04 19.11 3.41
CA PRO A 325 -29.17 18.88 4.31
C PRO A 325 -28.75 18.57 5.75
N VAL A 326 -27.69 17.73 5.89
CA VAL A 326 -27.14 17.32 7.20
C VAL A 326 -26.60 18.54 7.96
N LEU A 327 -25.82 19.38 7.26
CA LEU A 327 -25.26 20.60 7.85
C LEU A 327 -26.36 21.64 8.16
N ALA A 328 -27.36 21.79 7.28
CA ALA A 328 -28.50 22.69 7.51
C ALA A 328 -29.33 22.30 8.73
N GLN A 329 -29.36 21.01 9.07
CA GLN A 329 -29.96 20.52 10.31
C GLN A 329 -29.19 21.01 11.54
N LEU A 330 -27.84 20.90 11.52
CA LEU A 330 -26.98 21.40 12.60
C LEU A 330 -27.03 22.93 12.73
N GLU A 331 -27.17 23.66 11.63
CA GLU A 331 -27.26 25.13 11.63
C GLU A 331 -28.55 25.62 12.24
N ARG A 332 -29.67 25.03 11.83
CA ARG A 332 -31.03 25.41 12.27
C ARG A 332 -31.36 24.90 13.69
N GLY A 333 -30.73 23.81 14.09
CA GLY A 333 -30.96 23.20 15.38
C GLY A 333 -30.48 24.10 16.52
N THR A 334 -31.32 24.27 17.53
CA THR A 334 -30.91 24.84 18.82
C THR A 334 -30.08 23.87 19.63
N ASP A 335 -30.16 22.57 19.30
CA ASP A 335 -29.42 21.48 19.88
C ASP A 335 -28.08 21.32 19.15
N SER A 336 -27.04 21.89 19.75
CA SER A 336 -25.66 21.75 19.31
C SER A 336 -24.89 20.77 20.21
N SER A 337 -25.58 19.77 20.73
CA SER A 337 -25.04 18.77 21.65
C SER A 337 -24.18 17.71 20.95
N PHE A 338 -23.41 17.02 21.74
CA PHE A 338 -22.65 15.83 21.32
C PHE A 338 -23.49 14.84 20.48
N ALA A 339 -24.76 14.61 20.90
CA ALA A 339 -25.66 13.69 20.20
C ALA A 339 -26.09 14.19 18.81
N ALA A 340 -26.19 15.49 18.59
CA ALA A 340 -26.52 16.06 17.29
C ALA A 340 -25.41 15.79 16.26
N TYR A 341 -24.13 15.95 16.65
CA TYR A 341 -22.99 15.64 15.79
C TYR A 341 -22.84 14.14 15.56
N GLN A 342 -23.15 13.29 16.55
CA GLN A 342 -23.17 11.84 16.33
C GLN A 342 -24.20 11.41 15.30
N ARG A 343 -25.42 11.96 15.35
CA ARG A 343 -26.45 11.68 14.35
C ARG A 343 -26.01 12.13 12.97
N ALA A 344 -25.44 13.32 12.84
CA ALA A 344 -24.91 13.83 11.59
C ALA A 344 -23.79 12.93 11.02
N LEU A 345 -22.94 12.36 11.87
CA LEU A 345 -21.92 11.39 11.46
C LEU A 345 -22.53 10.10 10.88
N VAL A 346 -23.53 9.53 11.54
CA VAL A 346 -24.23 8.32 11.07
C VAL A 346 -24.88 8.58 9.71
N GLU A 347 -25.61 9.70 9.59
CA GLU A 347 -26.26 10.09 8.33
C GLU A 347 -25.24 10.30 7.19
N LEU A 348 -24.07 10.88 7.51
CA LEU A 348 -23.00 11.06 6.54
C LEU A 348 -22.36 9.73 6.12
N ASP A 349 -22.21 8.77 7.03
CA ASP A 349 -21.69 7.44 6.72
C ASP A 349 -22.67 6.65 5.83
N GLU A 350 -23.97 6.76 6.06
CA GLU A 350 -25.00 6.16 5.20
C GLU A 350 -24.97 6.75 3.78
N LEU A 351 -24.87 8.08 3.66
CA LEU A 351 -24.71 8.78 2.37
C LEU A 351 -23.44 8.32 1.62
N ALA A 352 -22.33 8.16 2.34
CA ALA A 352 -21.08 7.71 1.77
C ALA A 352 -21.18 6.29 1.22
N THR A 353 -21.80 5.38 1.98
CA THR A 353 -22.00 3.98 1.54
C THR A 353 -22.90 3.92 0.30
N GLY A 354 -24.03 4.64 0.31
CA GLY A 354 -24.92 4.71 -0.84
C GLY A 354 -24.27 5.31 -2.08
N TRP A 355 -23.34 6.27 -1.90
CA TRP A 355 -22.56 6.83 -3.00
C TRP A 355 -21.62 5.79 -3.59
N ALA A 356 -20.90 5.01 -2.76
CA ALA A 356 -19.99 3.96 -3.23
C ALA A 356 -20.74 2.88 -4.01
N ASP A 357 -21.91 2.46 -3.53
CA ASP A 357 -22.75 1.49 -4.23
C ASP A 357 -23.25 2.03 -5.58
N SER A 358 -23.65 3.30 -5.65
CA SER A 358 -24.05 3.95 -6.90
C SER A 358 -22.91 4.01 -7.92
N GLN A 359 -21.69 4.34 -7.46
CA GLN A 359 -20.50 4.40 -8.34
C GLN A 359 -20.16 3.02 -8.91
N LEU A 360 -20.27 1.97 -8.11
CA LEU A 360 -20.03 0.61 -8.55
C LEU A 360 -21.08 0.13 -9.55
N ALA A 361 -22.34 0.49 -9.32
CA ALA A 361 -23.43 0.19 -10.26
C ALA A 361 -23.25 0.92 -11.61
N ASP A 362 -22.88 2.20 -11.59
CA ASP A 362 -22.60 3.00 -12.78
C ASP A 362 -21.40 2.45 -13.58
N ALA A 363 -20.41 1.88 -12.89
CA ALA A 363 -19.25 1.22 -13.49
C ALA A 363 -19.55 -0.22 -13.97
N GLY A 364 -20.77 -0.72 -13.81
CA GLY A 364 -21.17 -2.09 -14.20
C GLY A 364 -20.59 -3.18 -13.30
N VAL A 365 -20.07 -2.83 -12.14
CA VAL A 365 -19.56 -3.77 -11.14
C VAL A 365 -20.76 -4.30 -10.35
N THR A 366 -21.35 -5.40 -10.81
CA THR A 366 -22.38 -6.10 -10.05
C THR A 366 -21.71 -6.92 -8.94
N ALA A 367 -22.30 -6.94 -7.74
CA ALA A 367 -21.90 -7.85 -6.69
C ALA A 367 -22.04 -9.28 -7.22
N ALA A 368 -20.93 -9.91 -7.58
CA ALA A 368 -20.94 -11.33 -7.90
C ALA A 368 -21.40 -12.07 -6.63
N PRO A 369 -22.37 -13.02 -6.71
CA PRO A 369 -22.70 -13.84 -5.58
C PRO A 369 -21.42 -14.55 -5.12
N ALA A 370 -21.15 -14.54 -3.83
CA ALA A 370 -20.02 -15.21 -3.23
C ALA A 370 -19.98 -16.66 -3.72
N ALA A 371 -19.20 -16.92 -4.75
CA ALA A 371 -18.92 -18.27 -5.21
C ALA A 371 -18.22 -18.98 -4.05
N GLY A 372 -18.82 -20.09 -3.65
CA GLY A 372 -18.55 -20.82 -2.44
C GLY A 372 -17.07 -20.94 -2.11
N ALA A 373 -16.77 -20.71 -0.86
CA ALA A 373 -15.47 -20.96 -0.25
C ALA A 373 -15.09 -22.44 -0.49
N GLY A 374 -14.37 -22.67 -1.57
CA GLY A 374 -13.62 -23.90 -1.74
C GLY A 374 -12.53 -23.90 -0.69
N SER A 375 -12.68 -24.76 0.30
CA SER A 375 -11.67 -25.03 1.31
C SER A 375 -10.35 -25.35 0.62
N LEU A 376 -9.37 -24.47 0.70
CA LEU A 376 -7.99 -24.82 0.37
C LEU A 376 -7.53 -25.88 1.38
N PRO A 377 -6.85 -26.94 0.95
CA PRO A 377 -6.30 -27.93 1.88
C PRO A 377 -5.27 -27.26 2.78
N THR A 378 -5.57 -27.23 4.07
CA THR A 378 -4.77 -26.61 5.13
C THR A 378 -3.65 -27.53 5.64
N ASP A 379 -3.25 -28.53 4.88
CA ASP A 379 -2.28 -29.52 5.37
C ASP A 379 -0.94 -29.42 4.59
N TRP A 380 -0.07 -28.55 5.09
CA TRP A 380 1.34 -28.57 4.81
C TRP A 380 2.10 -29.07 6.06
N GLY A 381 1.77 -30.29 6.48
CA GLY A 381 2.55 -31.03 7.46
C GLY A 381 3.92 -31.40 6.89
N GLY A 382 4.86 -30.50 6.96
CA GLY A 382 6.28 -30.72 6.71
C GLY A 382 7.06 -30.08 7.84
N GLU A 383 7.52 -30.90 8.79
CA GLU A 383 8.47 -30.48 9.83
C GLU A 383 9.74 -29.94 9.18
N GLY A 384 9.84 -28.63 9.15
CA GLY A 384 11.01 -27.88 8.75
C GLY A 384 10.82 -26.47 9.25
N SER A 385 11.10 -26.25 10.54
CA SER A 385 11.11 -24.95 11.19
C SER A 385 12.04 -24.02 10.43
N LEU A 386 11.50 -23.15 9.57
CA LEU A 386 12.21 -21.99 9.07
C LEU A 386 12.16 -20.90 10.15
N PRO A 387 13.27 -20.23 10.47
CA PRO A 387 13.26 -19.14 11.43
C PRO A 387 12.39 -18.01 10.88
N THR A 388 11.30 -17.77 11.57
CA THR A 388 10.37 -16.66 11.31
C THR A 388 11.09 -15.38 11.68
N VAL A 389 11.52 -14.61 10.70
CA VAL A 389 11.86 -13.19 10.92
C VAL A 389 10.53 -12.48 11.12
N PRO A 390 10.34 -11.77 12.24
CA PRO A 390 9.11 -11.01 12.42
C PRO A 390 9.10 -9.84 11.45
N MET A 391 8.45 -10.01 10.31
CA MET A 391 7.62 -8.93 9.81
C MET A 391 6.63 -8.71 10.96
N GLU A 392 6.42 -7.46 11.40
CA GLU A 392 5.31 -7.16 12.31
C GLU A 392 4.01 -7.54 11.58
N LEU A 393 3.72 -8.83 11.60
CA LEU A 393 2.40 -9.33 11.29
C LEU A 393 1.49 -8.66 12.32
N PRO A 394 0.45 -7.95 11.91
CA PRO A 394 -0.59 -7.55 12.84
C PRO A 394 -0.98 -8.83 13.58
N GLY A 395 -0.90 -8.79 14.91
CA GLY A 395 -0.88 -9.95 15.79
C GLY A 395 -1.87 -11.02 15.35
N GLN A 396 -1.55 -12.28 15.61
CA GLN A 396 -2.36 -13.48 15.37
C GLN A 396 -3.78 -13.32 15.96
N GLY A 397 -4.57 -12.42 15.34
CA GLY A 397 -6.00 -12.31 15.56
C GLY A 397 -6.66 -13.41 14.75
N GLY A 398 -7.52 -14.20 15.37
CA GLY A 398 -8.30 -15.20 14.67
C GLY A 398 -9.09 -14.59 13.49
N THR A 399 -9.69 -15.43 12.67
CA THR A 399 -10.46 -15.08 11.46
C THR A 399 -11.36 -13.84 11.61
N ASP A 400 -11.87 -13.61 12.81
CA ASP A 400 -12.74 -12.47 13.14
C ASP A 400 -12.00 -11.13 13.19
N ALA A 401 -10.71 -11.09 13.57
CA ALA A 401 -9.93 -9.86 13.62
C ALA A 401 -9.64 -9.30 12.23
N HIS A 402 -9.40 -10.16 11.25
CA HIS A 402 -9.14 -9.73 9.87
C HIS A 402 -10.42 -9.21 9.19
N LYS A 403 -11.58 -9.84 9.49
CA LYS A 403 -12.89 -9.32 9.06
C LYS A 403 -13.18 -7.97 9.70
N ALA A 404 -12.99 -7.87 11.01
CA ALA A 404 -13.19 -6.63 11.75
C ALA A 404 -12.31 -5.49 11.20
N TRP A 405 -11.08 -5.79 10.76
CA TRP A 405 -10.22 -4.81 10.12
C TRP A 405 -10.82 -4.29 8.80
N VAL A 406 -11.29 -5.19 7.91
CA VAL A 406 -11.91 -4.79 6.63
C VAL A 406 -13.20 -3.99 6.88
N ASP A 407 -14.00 -4.39 7.88
CA ASP A 407 -15.25 -3.72 8.23
C ASP A 407 -15.02 -2.36 8.92
N ALA A 408 -13.86 -2.20 9.55
CA ALA A 408 -13.47 -0.94 10.19
C ALA A 408 -12.94 0.11 9.22
N LEU A 409 -12.57 -0.26 7.98
CA LEU A 409 -12.08 0.68 6.97
C LEU A 409 -13.11 1.76 6.66
N ARG A 410 -12.62 2.99 6.58
CA ARG A 410 -13.41 4.18 6.26
C ARG A 410 -12.79 4.93 5.09
N GLU A 411 -13.59 5.68 4.38
CA GLU A 411 -13.11 6.59 3.36
C GLU A 411 -12.12 7.58 3.96
N GLY A 412 -11.03 7.80 3.24
CA GLY A 412 -9.92 8.63 3.69
C GLY A 412 -8.79 7.87 4.38
N ASP A 413 -9.03 6.63 4.86
CA ASP A 413 -7.98 5.81 5.45
C ASP A 413 -6.89 5.54 4.41
N ARG A 414 -5.64 5.63 4.84
CA ARG A 414 -4.49 5.27 4.02
C ARG A 414 -4.10 3.83 4.29
N VAL A 415 -4.12 3.04 3.24
CA VAL A 415 -3.79 1.61 3.29
C VAL A 415 -2.59 1.32 2.41
N ARG A 416 -1.82 0.35 2.79
CA ARG A 416 -0.77 -0.24 1.98
C ARG A 416 -1.21 -1.63 1.60
N VAL A 417 -1.31 -1.88 0.30
CA VAL A 417 -1.82 -3.15 -0.24
C VAL A 417 -0.84 -3.66 -1.29
N PHE A 418 -0.64 -4.96 -1.33
CA PHE A 418 0.18 -5.60 -2.34
C PHE A 418 -0.69 -5.98 -3.53
N LEU A 419 -0.51 -5.29 -4.67
CA LEU A 419 -1.27 -5.48 -5.89
C LEU A 419 -0.35 -5.46 -7.11
N HIS A 420 -0.64 -6.30 -8.10
CA HIS A 420 0.17 -6.42 -9.33
C HIS A 420 1.66 -6.61 -9.03
N ALA A 421 1.97 -7.50 -8.09
CA ALA A 421 3.31 -7.84 -7.64
C ALA A 421 4.12 -6.64 -7.08
N ARG A 422 3.47 -5.65 -6.48
CA ARG A 422 4.12 -4.50 -5.84
C ARG A 422 3.31 -3.97 -4.67
N TRP A 423 4.01 -3.35 -3.72
CA TRP A 423 3.35 -2.59 -2.68
C TRP A 423 2.84 -1.26 -3.22
N VAL A 424 1.55 -1.01 -3.02
CA VAL A 424 0.87 0.21 -3.43
C VAL A 424 0.33 0.90 -2.18
N SER A 425 0.69 2.18 -2.01
CA SER A 425 0.02 3.03 -1.04
C SER A 425 -1.21 3.62 -1.71
N ALA A 426 -2.35 3.42 -1.10
CA ALA A 426 -3.63 3.87 -1.61
C ALA A 426 -4.46 4.53 -0.52
N GLN A 427 -5.39 5.37 -0.91
CA GLN A 427 -6.39 5.93 -0.02
C GLN A 427 -7.75 5.30 -0.32
N VAL A 428 -8.49 4.94 0.71
CA VAL A 428 -9.84 4.42 0.57
C VAL A 428 -10.73 5.55 0.05
N ALA A 429 -11.21 5.40 -1.17
CA ALA A 429 -12.08 6.38 -1.85
C ALA A 429 -13.57 6.10 -1.63
N GLY A 430 -13.93 4.86 -1.32
CA GLY A 430 -15.29 4.45 -1.03
C GLY A 430 -15.36 3.05 -0.46
N CYS A 431 -16.35 2.81 0.40
CA CYS A 431 -16.65 1.49 0.95
C CYS A 431 -18.10 1.16 0.69
N SER A 432 -18.34 0.06 -0.01
CA SER A 432 -19.68 -0.53 -0.16
C SER A 432 -19.83 -1.78 0.71
N SER A 433 -21.00 -2.39 0.69
CA SER A 433 -21.26 -3.66 1.39
C SER A 433 -20.38 -4.82 0.86
N ALA A 434 -20.04 -4.81 -0.43
CA ALA A 434 -19.30 -5.90 -1.10
C ALA A 434 -17.88 -5.50 -1.52
N HIS A 435 -17.59 -4.21 -1.74
CA HIS A 435 -16.35 -3.73 -2.33
C HIS A 435 -15.72 -2.58 -1.56
N VAL A 436 -14.42 -2.38 -1.75
CA VAL A 436 -13.65 -1.22 -1.31
C VAL A 436 -12.99 -0.61 -2.55
N ILE A 437 -13.16 0.70 -2.73
CA ILE A 437 -12.55 1.47 -3.81
C ILE A 437 -11.28 2.12 -3.29
N LEU A 438 -10.16 1.87 -3.94
CA LEU A 438 -8.85 2.39 -3.59
C LEU A 438 -8.36 3.36 -4.66
N ALA A 439 -7.99 4.58 -4.24
CA ALA A 439 -7.30 5.55 -5.07
C ALA A 439 -5.79 5.41 -4.87
N THR A 440 -5.06 5.09 -5.93
CA THR A 440 -3.61 4.90 -5.86
C THR A 440 -2.87 6.21 -6.09
N GLN A 441 -1.82 6.48 -5.29
CA GLN A 441 -1.02 7.71 -5.41
C GLN A 441 -0.11 7.77 -6.65
N GLN A 442 0.08 6.65 -7.34
CA GLN A 442 1.03 6.54 -8.47
C GLN A 442 0.40 6.64 -9.86
N GLY A 443 -0.88 6.77 -9.93
CA GLY A 443 -1.57 6.88 -11.20
C GLY A 443 -3.01 7.31 -10.99
N ASP A 444 -3.57 7.96 -11.99
CA ASP A 444 -4.94 8.44 -11.99
C ASP A 444 -5.97 7.28 -12.05
N SER A 445 -5.70 6.14 -11.42
CA SER A 445 -6.56 4.96 -11.49
C SER A 445 -7.19 4.65 -10.13
N LEU A 446 -8.49 4.41 -10.16
CA LEU A 446 -9.26 3.82 -9.08
C LEU A 446 -9.25 2.29 -9.24
N GLN A 447 -8.95 1.59 -8.17
CA GLN A 447 -9.00 0.12 -8.13
C GLN A 447 -10.10 -0.33 -7.19
N THR A 448 -10.92 -1.25 -7.64
CA THR A 448 -12.01 -1.83 -6.84
C THR A 448 -11.64 -3.24 -6.44
N LEU A 449 -11.64 -3.52 -5.14
CA LEU A 449 -11.40 -4.83 -4.58
C LEU A 449 -12.67 -5.33 -3.88
N GLY A 450 -12.99 -6.61 -4.07
CA GLY A 450 -14.00 -7.27 -3.23
C GLY A 450 -13.54 -7.32 -1.76
N ARG A 451 -14.44 -7.17 -0.80
CA ARG A 451 -14.11 -7.27 0.64
C ARG A 451 -13.48 -8.62 0.98
N ALA A 452 -13.96 -9.71 0.36
CA ALA A 452 -13.38 -11.04 0.54
C ALA A 452 -11.93 -11.13 0.06
N ALA A 453 -11.60 -10.45 -1.03
CA ALA A 453 -10.27 -10.35 -1.59
C ALA A 453 -9.33 -9.54 -0.67
N LEU A 454 -9.79 -8.40 -0.19
CA LEU A 454 -9.04 -7.57 0.75
C LEU A 454 -8.83 -8.28 2.10
N TYR A 455 -9.82 -9.07 2.54
CA TYR A 455 -9.68 -9.95 3.71
C TYR A 455 -8.52 -10.95 3.52
N ARG A 456 -8.46 -11.66 2.39
CA ARG A 456 -7.37 -12.61 2.09
C ARG A 456 -5.99 -11.94 2.03
N LEU A 457 -5.92 -10.74 1.46
CA LEU A 457 -4.67 -9.94 1.46
C LEU A 457 -4.25 -9.58 2.88
N HIS A 458 -5.17 -9.13 3.73
CA HIS A 458 -4.87 -8.78 5.11
C HIS A 458 -4.49 -10.02 5.95
N GLU A 459 -5.17 -11.14 5.77
CA GLU A 459 -4.84 -12.42 6.40
C GLU A 459 -3.42 -12.91 6.02
N SER A 460 -3.03 -12.67 4.76
CA SER A 460 -1.69 -12.98 4.26
C SER A 460 -0.63 -11.93 4.61
N GLY A 461 -0.96 -10.90 5.40
CA GLY A 461 -0.04 -9.80 5.74
C GLY A 461 0.25 -8.83 4.56
N LEU A 462 -0.54 -8.89 3.50
CA LEU A 462 -0.36 -8.12 2.27
C LEU A 462 -1.28 -6.90 2.16
N ALA A 463 -1.99 -6.57 3.22
CA ALA A 463 -2.74 -5.34 3.38
C ALA A 463 -2.62 -4.83 4.81
N THR A 464 -2.47 -3.53 5.00
CA THR A 464 -2.42 -2.90 6.31
C THR A 464 -2.83 -1.43 6.23
N THR A 465 -3.39 -0.89 7.29
CA THR A 465 -3.63 0.55 7.42
C THR A 465 -2.32 1.25 7.77
N ILE A 466 -1.95 2.29 7.01
CA ILE A 466 -0.79 3.14 7.30
C ILE A 466 -1.20 4.21 8.30
N GLU A 467 -2.27 4.93 7.98
CA GLU A 467 -2.80 6.03 8.78
C GLU A 467 -4.33 6.08 8.64
N PRO A 468 -5.08 6.28 9.73
CA PRO A 468 -6.49 6.62 9.63
C PRO A 468 -6.65 8.06 9.11
N ALA A 469 -7.82 8.39 8.59
CA ALA A 469 -8.15 9.76 8.22
C ALA A 469 -8.14 10.67 9.46
N ALA A 470 -7.24 11.64 9.49
CA ALA A 470 -7.00 12.50 10.65
C ALA A 470 -6.67 13.96 10.23
N ALA A 471 -7.44 14.51 9.28
CA ALA A 471 -7.21 15.84 8.72
C ALA A 471 -7.19 16.96 9.77
N VAL A 472 -8.00 16.82 10.82
CA VAL A 472 -8.03 17.79 11.94
C VAL A 472 -6.74 17.74 12.76
N SER A 473 -6.19 16.54 13.00
CA SER A 473 -4.92 16.39 13.73
C SER A 473 -3.75 17.01 12.95
N ASP A 474 -3.69 16.76 11.65
CA ASP A 474 -2.65 17.30 10.76
C ASP A 474 -2.74 18.84 10.70
N ALA A 475 -3.96 19.38 10.55
CA ALA A 475 -4.19 20.82 10.56
C ALA A 475 -3.80 21.47 11.89
N LEU A 476 -4.06 20.78 13.00
CA LEU A 476 -3.68 21.25 14.34
C LEU A 476 -2.15 21.32 14.51
N GLN A 477 -1.45 20.30 14.08
CA GLN A 477 0.02 20.28 14.12
C GLN A 477 0.61 21.41 13.26
N SER A 478 0.10 21.61 12.04
CA SER A 478 0.53 22.70 11.16
C SER A 478 0.30 24.09 11.78
N LEU A 479 -0.86 24.31 12.40
CA LEU A 479 -1.14 25.59 13.07
C LEU A 479 -0.25 25.80 14.28
N THR A 480 0.05 24.75 15.04
CA THR A 480 0.94 24.82 16.19
C THR A 480 2.35 25.21 15.80
N LEU A 481 2.87 24.62 14.70
CA LEU A 481 4.19 24.95 14.13
C LEU A 481 4.26 26.38 13.56
N LYS A 482 3.17 26.90 12.98
CA LYS A 482 3.12 28.26 12.45
C LYS A 482 3.09 29.35 13.54
N LEU A 483 2.76 28.96 14.76
CA LEU A 483 2.71 29.86 15.92
C LEU A 483 3.96 29.78 16.81
N GLU A 484 4.87 28.84 16.53
CA GLU A 484 6.22 28.78 17.08
C GLU A 484 7.17 29.68 16.33
#